data_34a0fa0822096e22b86656b5fcd1ced6
#
_entry.id   34a0fa0822096e22b86656b5fcd1ced6
#
_cell.length_a   1.000
_cell.length_b   1.000
_cell.length_c   1.000
_cell.angle_alpha   90.00
_cell.angle_beta   90.00
_cell.angle_gamma   90.00
#
_symmetry.space_group_name_H-M   'P 1'
#
loop_
_entity.id
_entity.type
_entity.pdbx_description
1 polymer ?
#
loop_
_entity_poly.entity_id
_entity_poly.type
_entity_poly.pdbx_seq_one_letter_code
_entity_poly.pdbx_strand_id
1 'polypeptide(L)'
;MHSWLKLRWLVVLGVLLPVLAGCGGSDGSDSPAFVGPGLVGIDDRPTVAITAPELTVEYVLPGVPGSFEASIHSDQPTDGDIAFDPVLGSFTITQGPDTLLFGIDSASPNQPEYRAFLDFPLDGSTGEPVIPLNAAILSATLTIFVNFVDFAATVPVLLDLVQYSVIAGLTPGDYSSVPLAVRAFDIFNSDAGRDVSIDVTPLMTAAQFRGLADFQVRILLGP
;
A
#
# COMPACT_ATOMS: atom_id res chain seq x y z
N MET A 1 71.14 44.23 17.84
CA MET A 1 70.99 44.32 19.29
C MET A 1 69.80 43.52 19.73
N HIS A 2 70.11 42.49 20.54
CA HIS A 2 69.29 41.73 21.53
C HIS A 2 67.95 41.18 21.10
N SER A 3 67.83 39.84 20.74
CA SER A 3 67.73 38.75 21.72
C SER A 3 66.33 38.77 22.42
N TRP A 4 65.57 37.74 22.26
CA TRP A 4 65.20 36.75 23.26
C TRP A 4 64.23 35.67 22.72
N LEU A 5 64.75 34.45 22.65
CA LEU A 5 64.03 33.20 22.52
C LEU A 5 63.02 33.03 23.69
N LYS A 6 61.77 32.59 23.42
CA LYS A 6 60.98 31.85 24.41
C LYS A 6 60.39 30.61 23.79
N LEU A 7 61.07 29.53 24.10
CA LEU A 7 60.66 28.15 23.94
C LEU A 7 59.42 27.89 24.80
N ARG A 8 58.27 27.53 24.17
CA ARG A 8 57.11 27.03 24.90
C ARG A 8 56.93 25.55 24.58
N TRP A 9 57.05 24.76 25.65
CA TRP A 9 56.85 23.32 25.71
C TRP A 9 55.40 22.98 25.35
N LEU A 10 55.22 22.10 24.35
CA LEU A 10 53.94 21.45 24.04
C LEU A 10 53.93 20.14 24.82
N VAL A 11 53.14 20.10 25.87
CA VAL A 11 52.80 18.85 26.59
C VAL A 11 51.77 18.13 25.77
N VAL A 12 52.15 17.06 25.11
CA VAL A 12 51.26 16.11 24.47
C VAL A 12 50.69 15.20 25.54
N LEU A 13 49.45 15.43 25.93
CA LEU A 13 48.69 14.53 26.80
C LEU A 13 48.16 13.39 25.95
N GLY A 14 48.83 12.25 25.98
CA GLY A 14 48.33 11.01 25.36
C GLY A 14 47.16 10.46 26.16
N VAL A 15 45.96 10.53 25.57
CA VAL A 15 44.80 9.83 26.10
C VAL A 15 44.85 8.37 25.62
N LEU A 16 45.18 7.48 26.55
CA LEU A 16 45.10 6.04 26.36
C LEU A 16 43.61 5.65 26.40
N LEU A 17 43.04 5.30 25.25
CA LEU A 17 41.70 4.68 25.17
C LEU A 17 41.87 3.17 25.46
N PRO A 18 41.14 2.61 26.44
CA PRO A 18 41.09 1.16 26.61
C PRO A 18 40.29 0.54 25.48
N VAL A 19 40.94 -0.32 24.69
CA VAL A 19 40.28 -1.24 23.79
C VAL A 19 39.58 -2.30 24.63
N LEU A 20 38.30 -2.16 24.85
CA LEU A 20 37.45 -3.24 25.36
C LEU A 20 37.22 -4.22 24.21
N ALA A 21 38.01 -5.30 24.18
CA ALA A 21 37.68 -6.49 23.41
C ALA A 21 36.45 -7.16 24.07
N GLY A 22 35.27 -6.78 23.65
CA GLY A 22 34.05 -7.51 23.97
C GLY A 22 33.97 -8.78 23.11
N CYS A 23 34.10 -9.94 23.73
CA CYS A 23 33.79 -11.23 23.14
C CYS A 23 32.36 -11.24 22.65
N GLY A 24 32.20 -11.65 21.38
CA GLY A 24 30.89 -11.85 20.75
C GLY A 24 30.09 -12.96 21.42
N GLY A 25 29.01 -12.59 22.06
CA GLY A 25 27.85 -13.45 22.18
C GLY A 25 26.98 -13.24 20.95
N SER A 26 26.75 -14.28 20.19
CA SER A 26 25.72 -14.33 19.16
C SER A 26 24.39 -14.51 19.86
N ASP A 27 23.94 -13.50 20.57
CA ASP A 27 22.56 -13.41 20.97
C ASP A 27 21.80 -12.81 19.79
N GLY A 28 20.91 -13.62 19.20
CA GLY A 28 19.96 -13.13 18.22
C GLY A 28 19.21 -11.94 18.84
N SER A 29 19.70 -10.74 18.55
CA SER A 29 18.94 -9.53 18.84
C SER A 29 17.78 -9.53 17.88
N ASP A 30 16.60 -9.98 18.35
CA ASP A 30 15.34 -9.55 17.81
C ASP A 30 15.28 -8.03 17.98
N SER A 31 15.90 -7.31 17.07
CA SER A 31 15.61 -5.88 16.93
C SER A 31 14.10 -5.78 16.73
N PRO A 32 13.40 -4.99 17.54
CA PRO A 32 11.96 -4.85 17.37
C PRO A 32 11.71 -4.48 15.92
N ALA A 33 10.86 -5.27 15.24
CA ALA A 33 10.53 -5.04 13.85
C ALA A 33 10.00 -3.61 13.73
N PHE A 34 10.66 -2.79 12.91
CA PHE A 34 10.28 -1.39 12.74
C PHE A 34 8.89 -1.32 12.11
N VAL A 35 7.93 -0.79 12.89
CA VAL A 35 6.57 -0.47 12.41
C VAL A 35 6.58 1.01 12.04
N GLY A 36 6.22 1.31 10.81
CA GLY A 36 6.23 2.70 10.37
C GLY A 36 5.88 2.89 8.90
N PRO A 37 5.98 4.13 8.43
CA PRO A 37 5.72 4.44 7.03
C PRO A 37 6.75 3.72 6.16
N GLY A 38 6.30 2.72 5.42
CA GLY A 38 7.07 2.05 4.39
C GLY A 38 6.55 2.41 3.01
N LEU A 39 7.25 1.96 1.96
CA LEU A 39 6.79 1.98 0.58
C LEU A 39 6.47 0.55 0.15
N VAL A 40 5.27 0.34 -0.38
CA VAL A 40 4.81 -0.95 -0.86
C VAL A 40 4.48 -0.86 -2.34
N GLY A 41 4.97 -1.83 -3.13
CA GLY A 41 4.60 -2.02 -4.52
C GLY A 41 3.65 -3.22 -4.65
N ILE A 42 2.51 -3.00 -5.32
CA ILE A 42 1.52 -4.04 -5.66
C ILE A 42 1.60 -4.31 -7.16
N ASP A 43 1.57 -5.58 -7.55
CA ASP A 43 1.48 -5.97 -8.96
C ASP A 43 0.10 -5.61 -9.51
N ASP A 44 0.07 -4.92 -10.64
CA ASP A 44 -1.13 -4.52 -11.37
C ASP A 44 -1.02 -4.82 -12.86
N ARG A 45 -0.23 -5.85 -13.21
CA ARG A 45 -0.12 -6.27 -14.61
C ARG A 45 -1.46 -6.82 -15.11
N PRO A 46 -1.74 -6.68 -16.44
CA PRO A 46 -3.02 -7.13 -17.01
C PRO A 46 -3.34 -8.59 -16.70
N THR A 47 -4.61 -8.93 -16.71
CA THR A 47 -5.27 -10.19 -16.36
C THR A 47 -4.63 -11.51 -16.84
N VAL A 48 -3.64 -11.47 -17.72
CA VAL A 48 -2.85 -12.64 -18.13
C VAL A 48 -1.80 -13.03 -17.09
N ALA A 49 -1.52 -12.15 -16.13
CA ALA A 49 -0.59 -12.40 -15.05
C ALA A 49 -1.34 -13.00 -13.86
N ILE A 50 -0.79 -14.09 -13.30
CA ILE A 50 -1.31 -14.79 -12.12
C ILE A 50 -1.34 -13.88 -10.87
N THR A 51 -0.76 -12.69 -10.96
CA THR A 51 -0.51 -11.75 -9.86
C THR A 51 -1.35 -10.47 -9.93
N ALA A 52 -2.27 -10.35 -10.91
CA ALA A 52 -3.21 -9.22 -10.96
C ALA A 52 -4.10 -9.19 -9.70
N PRO A 53 -4.44 -8.02 -9.17
CA PRO A 53 -5.37 -7.91 -8.04
C PRO A 53 -6.72 -8.57 -8.37
N GLU A 54 -7.23 -9.39 -7.45
CA GLU A 54 -8.46 -10.15 -7.64
C GLU A 54 -9.42 -9.93 -6.48
N LEU A 55 -10.68 -9.64 -6.79
CA LEU A 55 -11.80 -9.58 -5.87
C LEU A 55 -12.65 -10.85 -6.02
N THR A 56 -12.63 -11.74 -5.02
CA THR A 56 -13.51 -12.91 -4.96
C THR A 56 -14.69 -12.61 -4.05
N VAL A 57 -15.92 -12.79 -4.55
CA VAL A 57 -17.16 -12.50 -3.82
C VAL A 57 -18.08 -13.71 -3.81
N GLU A 58 -18.44 -14.16 -2.61
CA GLU A 58 -19.51 -15.14 -2.41
C GLU A 58 -20.82 -14.42 -2.05
N TYR A 59 -21.91 -14.78 -2.72
CA TYR A 59 -23.19 -14.11 -2.54
C TYR A 59 -24.37 -15.07 -2.75
N VAL A 60 -25.57 -14.65 -2.31
CA VAL A 60 -26.83 -15.34 -2.56
C VAL A 60 -27.81 -14.41 -3.26
N LEU A 61 -28.70 -14.98 -4.08
CA LEU A 61 -29.76 -14.25 -4.75
C LEU A 61 -31.12 -14.52 -4.10
N PRO A 62 -31.96 -13.52 -3.88
CA PRO A 62 -33.30 -13.72 -3.34
C PRO A 62 -34.12 -14.70 -4.18
N GLY A 63 -34.64 -15.75 -3.54
CA GLY A 63 -35.47 -16.76 -4.21
C GLY A 63 -34.72 -17.78 -5.07
N VAL A 64 -33.40 -17.73 -5.14
CA VAL A 64 -32.56 -18.73 -5.83
C VAL A 64 -31.81 -19.55 -4.77
N PRO A 65 -31.98 -20.90 -4.74
CA PRO A 65 -31.24 -21.73 -3.80
C PRO A 65 -29.74 -21.79 -4.07
N GLY A 66 -28.93 -21.82 -3.01
CA GLY A 66 -27.46 -21.93 -3.09
C GLY A 66 -26.76 -20.58 -3.07
N SER A 67 -25.43 -20.64 -2.92
CA SER A 67 -24.54 -19.50 -3.07
C SER A 67 -23.86 -19.49 -4.44
N PHE A 68 -23.44 -18.34 -4.84
CA PHE A 68 -22.69 -18.08 -6.07
C PHE A 68 -21.35 -17.47 -5.70
N GLU A 69 -20.35 -17.73 -6.51
CA GLU A 69 -19.03 -17.13 -6.39
C GLU A 69 -18.67 -16.42 -7.70
N ALA A 70 -18.06 -15.25 -7.58
CA ALA A 70 -17.53 -14.50 -8.69
C ALA A 70 -16.13 -14.00 -8.34
N SER A 71 -15.18 -14.18 -9.26
CA SER A 71 -13.85 -13.60 -9.21
C SER A 71 -13.74 -12.54 -10.28
N ILE A 72 -13.30 -11.35 -9.90
CA ILE A 72 -13.20 -10.16 -10.76
C ILE A 72 -11.79 -9.61 -10.58
N HIS A 73 -11.05 -9.45 -11.67
CA HIS A 73 -9.75 -8.78 -11.64
C HIS A 73 -9.90 -7.27 -11.70
N SER A 74 -8.92 -6.55 -11.20
CA SER A 74 -8.89 -5.10 -11.33
C SER A 74 -8.78 -4.68 -12.81
N ASP A 75 -9.34 -3.51 -13.14
CA ASP A 75 -9.28 -2.93 -14.47
C ASP A 75 -8.05 -2.02 -14.59
N GLN A 76 -6.88 -2.61 -14.89
CA GLN A 76 -5.59 -1.92 -14.93
C GLN A 76 -5.63 -0.54 -15.61
N PRO A 77 -6.31 -0.33 -16.77
CA PRO A 77 -6.39 0.99 -17.38
C PRO A 77 -7.01 2.08 -16.49
N THR A 78 -7.85 1.70 -15.52
CA THR A 78 -8.51 2.63 -14.58
C THR A 78 -7.80 2.69 -13.22
N ASP A 79 -6.93 1.71 -12.95
CA ASP A 79 -6.10 1.66 -11.76
C ASP A 79 -4.95 2.67 -11.82
N GLY A 80 -4.37 2.98 -10.69
CA GLY A 80 -3.25 3.91 -10.66
C GLY A 80 -2.79 4.27 -9.25
N ASP A 81 -1.81 5.15 -9.19
CA ASP A 81 -1.41 5.78 -7.93
C ASP A 81 -1.32 7.30 -8.04
N ILE A 82 -1.47 7.96 -6.90
CA ILE A 82 -1.30 9.41 -6.76
C ILE A 82 -0.23 9.65 -5.72
N ALA A 83 0.89 10.27 -6.14
CA ALA A 83 1.95 10.74 -5.25
C ALA A 83 1.71 12.20 -4.87
N PHE A 84 1.77 12.51 -3.59
CA PHE A 84 1.82 13.88 -3.07
C PHE A 84 3.25 14.23 -2.65
N ASP A 85 3.80 15.29 -3.25
CA ASP A 85 5.09 15.86 -2.84
C ASP A 85 4.85 16.93 -1.76
N PRO A 86 5.23 16.69 -0.49
CA PRO A 86 4.95 17.62 0.59
C PRO A 86 5.81 18.90 0.52
N VAL A 87 6.93 18.89 -0.20
CA VAL A 87 7.81 20.05 -0.35
C VAL A 87 7.30 20.99 -1.44
N LEU A 88 6.85 20.41 -2.57
CA LEU A 88 6.34 21.19 -3.71
C LEU A 88 4.84 21.48 -3.58
N GLY A 89 4.12 20.75 -2.72
CA GLY A 89 2.66 20.83 -2.61
C GLY A 89 1.96 20.37 -3.91
N SER A 90 2.57 19.47 -4.67
CA SER A 90 2.09 19.03 -5.97
C SER A 90 1.73 17.54 -5.98
N PHE A 91 0.86 17.16 -6.92
CA PHE A 91 0.48 15.77 -7.15
C PHE A 91 1.06 15.27 -8.47
N THR A 92 1.51 14.02 -8.46
CA THR A 92 1.83 13.26 -9.67
C THR A 92 0.90 12.06 -9.73
N ILE A 93 0.27 11.84 -10.88
CA ILE A 93 -0.68 10.74 -11.11
C ILE A 93 -0.04 9.79 -12.11
N THR A 94 0.00 8.51 -11.75
CA THR A 94 0.36 7.40 -12.64
C THR A 94 -0.88 6.56 -12.85
N GLN A 95 -1.31 6.34 -14.09
CA GLN A 95 -2.50 5.57 -14.40
C GLN A 95 -2.15 4.39 -15.31
N GLY A 96 -2.67 3.20 -14.97
CA GLY A 96 -2.41 1.96 -15.68
C GLY A 96 -0.97 1.45 -15.59
N PRO A 97 -0.23 1.60 -14.46
CA PRO A 97 1.12 1.07 -14.35
C PRO A 97 1.11 -0.44 -14.10
N ASP A 98 2.23 -1.12 -14.38
CA ASP A 98 2.39 -2.54 -14.02
C ASP A 98 2.62 -2.76 -12.50
N THR A 99 2.90 -1.71 -11.76
CA THR A 99 3.08 -1.73 -10.30
C THR A 99 2.51 -0.46 -9.71
N LEU A 100 1.57 -0.63 -8.80
CA LEU A 100 0.97 0.44 -8.00
C LEU A 100 1.78 0.67 -6.74
N LEU A 101 1.92 1.93 -6.34
CA LEU A 101 2.65 2.31 -5.14
C LEU A 101 1.72 2.89 -4.08
N PHE A 102 1.94 2.52 -2.82
CA PHE A 102 1.40 3.23 -1.66
C PHE A 102 2.43 3.29 -0.54
N GLY A 103 2.33 4.31 0.31
CA GLY A 103 3.28 4.54 1.37
C GLY A 103 4.16 5.76 1.12
N ILE A 104 5.30 5.85 1.83
CA ILE A 104 6.24 6.97 1.71
C ILE A 104 7.56 6.47 1.11
N ASP A 105 7.99 7.10 0.02
CA ASP A 105 9.32 6.88 -0.53
C ASP A 105 10.38 7.66 0.27
N SER A 106 10.90 7.02 1.31
CA SER A 106 11.93 7.61 2.17
C SER A 106 13.30 7.75 1.50
N ALA A 107 13.52 7.13 0.32
CA ALA A 107 14.74 7.31 -0.46
C ALA A 107 14.72 8.59 -1.28
N SER A 108 13.55 9.09 -1.64
CA SER A 108 13.40 10.35 -2.37
C SER A 108 13.62 11.55 -1.45
N PRO A 109 14.33 12.60 -1.92
CA PRO A 109 14.62 13.78 -1.10
C PRO A 109 13.38 14.48 -0.52
N ASN A 110 12.27 14.46 -1.25
CA ASN A 110 11.02 15.11 -0.86
C ASN A 110 10.06 14.16 -0.11
N GLN A 111 10.39 12.89 -0.01
CA GLN A 111 9.60 11.85 0.65
C GLN A 111 8.11 11.87 0.24
N PRO A 112 7.79 11.73 -1.06
CA PRO A 112 6.41 11.74 -1.50
C PRO A 112 5.60 10.59 -0.89
N GLU A 113 4.34 10.90 -0.53
CA GLU A 113 3.37 9.89 -0.09
C GLU A 113 2.53 9.44 -1.29
N TYR A 114 2.52 8.13 -1.52
CA TYR A 114 1.73 7.47 -2.56
C TYR A 114 0.45 6.87 -1.99
N ARG A 115 -0.61 6.90 -2.79
CA ARG A 115 -1.87 6.18 -2.53
C ARG A 115 -2.26 5.43 -3.78
N ALA A 116 -2.43 4.11 -3.65
CA ALA A 116 -2.84 3.26 -4.76
C ALA A 116 -4.37 3.21 -4.88
N PHE A 117 -4.87 3.04 -6.10
CA PHE A 117 -6.29 2.96 -6.44
C PHE A 117 -6.51 1.75 -7.32
N LEU A 118 -7.49 0.93 -6.97
CA LEU A 118 -7.92 -0.25 -7.71
C LEU A 118 -9.41 -0.14 -8.03
N ASP A 119 -9.79 -0.54 -9.23
CA ASP A 119 -11.16 -0.57 -9.74
C ASP A 119 -11.56 -1.99 -10.12
N PHE A 120 -12.70 -2.44 -9.61
CA PHE A 120 -13.28 -3.74 -9.92
C PHE A 120 -14.70 -3.53 -10.44
N PRO A 121 -14.92 -3.53 -11.76
CA PRO A 121 -16.25 -3.38 -12.35
C PRO A 121 -17.17 -4.55 -11.98
N LEU A 122 -18.31 -4.24 -11.32
CA LEU A 122 -19.25 -5.25 -10.84
C LEU A 122 -20.34 -5.58 -11.86
N ASP A 123 -20.41 -4.82 -12.95
CA ASP A 123 -21.45 -4.90 -13.97
C ASP A 123 -21.11 -5.80 -15.18
N GLY A 124 -19.90 -6.40 -15.16
CA GLY A 124 -19.41 -7.27 -16.23
C GLY A 124 -18.91 -6.50 -17.46
N SER A 125 -18.69 -5.18 -17.38
CA SER A 125 -18.21 -4.35 -18.50
C SER A 125 -16.84 -4.81 -19.03
N THR A 126 -16.02 -5.43 -18.21
CA THR A 126 -14.71 -6.01 -18.59
C THR A 126 -14.81 -7.45 -19.12
N GLY A 127 -16.03 -8.01 -19.20
CA GLY A 127 -16.25 -9.40 -19.62
C GLY A 127 -16.14 -10.44 -18.49
N GLU A 128 -15.97 -9.98 -17.26
CA GLU A 128 -15.93 -10.79 -16.05
C GLU A 128 -17.32 -10.99 -15.43
N PRO A 129 -17.46 -11.86 -14.37
CA PRO A 129 -18.77 -12.13 -13.79
C PRO A 129 -19.44 -10.89 -13.21
N VAL A 130 -20.76 -10.80 -13.39
CA VAL A 130 -21.59 -9.72 -12.82
C VAL A 130 -21.94 -10.04 -11.36
N ILE A 131 -21.82 -9.08 -10.47
CA ILE A 131 -22.44 -9.12 -9.14
C ILE A 131 -23.78 -8.41 -9.20
N PRO A 132 -24.92 -9.13 -9.17
CA PRO A 132 -26.24 -8.49 -9.27
C PRO A 132 -26.50 -7.54 -8.11
N LEU A 133 -27.09 -6.37 -8.38
CA LEU A 133 -27.39 -5.35 -7.38
C LEU A 133 -28.29 -5.84 -6.22
N ASN A 134 -29.08 -6.90 -6.43
CA ASN A 134 -29.92 -7.50 -5.42
C ASN A 134 -29.25 -8.70 -4.69
N ALA A 135 -27.97 -8.96 -4.97
CA ALA A 135 -27.21 -9.99 -4.28
C ALA A 135 -27.00 -9.63 -2.80
N ALA A 136 -27.15 -10.61 -1.91
CA ALA A 136 -26.73 -10.47 -0.53
C ALA A 136 -25.33 -11.07 -0.38
N ILE A 137 -24.35 -10.25 -0.04
CA ILE A 137 -22.94 -10.63 0.09
C ILE A 137 -22.77 -11.49 1.33
N LEU A 138 -22.15 -12.66 1.17
CA LEU A 138 -21.77 -13.56 2.25
C LEU A 138 -20.33 -13.32 2.68
N SER A 139 -19.42 -13.26 1.71
CA SER A 139 -18.00 -12.95 1.93
C SER A 139 -17.43 -12.23 0.72
N ALA A 140 -16.39 -11.43 0.95
CA ALA A 140 -15.59 -10.84 -0.12
C ALA A 140 -14.12 -10.77 0.31
N THR A 141 -13.23 -11.19 -0.56
CA THR A 141 -11.79 -11.22 -0.34
C THR A 141 -11.09 -10.48 -1.48
N LEU A 142 -10.26 -9.50 -1.14
CA LEU A 142 -9.34 -8.88 -2.06
C LEU A 142 -7.98 -9.57 -1.92
N THR A 143 -7.46 -10.11 -3.00
CA THR A 143 -6.11 -10.69 -3.07
C THR A 143 -5.24 -9.76 -3.91
N ILE A 144 -4.10 -9.36 -3.36
CA ILE A 144 -3.09 -8.52 -4.01
C ILE A 144 -1.73 -9.22 -3.94
N PHE A 145 -0.93 -9.15 -5.01
CA PHE A 145 0.45 -9.63 -4.97
C PHE A 145 1.38 -8.48 -4.61
N VAL A 146 2.13 -8.62 -3.51
CA VAL A 146 3.06 -7.62 -3.01
C VAL A 146 4.41 -7.82 -3.69
N ASN A 147 4.81 -6.90 -4.57
CA ASN A 147 6.11 -6.96 -5.27
C ASN A 147 7.28 -6.72 -4.30
N PHE A 148 7.15 -5.71 -3.44
CA PHE A 148 8.17 -5.35 -2.44
C PHE A 148 7.57 -4.57 -1.27
N VAL A 149 8.30 -4.56 -0.16
CA VAL A 149 8.05 -3.71 1.03
C VAL A 149 9.37 -3.11 1.46
N ASP A 150 9.50 -1.79 1.32
CA ASP A 150 10.72 -1.05 1.64
C ASP A 150 10.55 -0.17 2.89
N PHE A 151 11.63 0.09 3.58
CA PHE A 151 11.78 1.01 4.71
C PHE A 151 11.09 0.62 6.02
N ALA A 152 10.24 -0.43 6.04
CA ALA A 152 9.58 -0.90 7.24
C ALA A 152 9.49 -2.43 7.27
N ALA A 153 9.44 -3.02 8.47
CA ALA A 153 9.17 -4.45 8.65
C ALA A 153 7.66 -4.73 8.69
N THR A 154 6.88 -3.75 9.14
CA THR A 154 5.42 -3.76 9.15
C THR A 154 4.93 -2.39 8.72
N VAL A 155 4.03 -2.36 7.75
CA VAL A 155 3.37 -1.17 7.22
C VAL A 155 1.89 -1.23 7.62
N PRO A 156 1.42 -0.37 8.55
CA PRO A 156 -0.01 -0.23 8.81
C PRO A 156 -0.71 0.35 7.59
N VAL A 157 -1.84 -0.24 7.21
CA VAL A 157 -2.57 0.10 5.98
C VAL A 157 -4.03 0.37 6.27
N LEU A 158 -4.58 1.39 5.61
CA LEU A 158 -6.01 1.58 5.44
C LEU A 158 -6.41 1.23 4.02
N LEU A 159 -7.52 0.54 3.90
CA LEU A 159 -8.22 0.28 2.65
C LEU A 159 -9.55 1.02 2.70
N ASP A 160 -9.68 2.04 1.90
CA ASP A 160 -10.86 2.89 1.79
C ASP A 160 -11.72 2.47 0.62
N LEU A 161 -13.02 2.25 0.83
CA LEU A 161 -13.99 2.24 -0.27
C LEU A 161 -14.19 3.68 -0.72
N VAL A 162 -13.93 3.97 -1.99
CA VAL A 162 -14.01 5.31 -2.59
C VAL A 162 -14.86 5.29 -3.87
N GLN A 163 -15.07 6.45 -4.46
CA GLN A 163 -15.58 6.60 -5.83
C GLN A 163 -14.74 7.63 -6.56
N TYR A 164 -14.27 7.25 -7.74
CA TYR A 164 -13.63 8.14 -8.71
C TYR A 164 -14.17 7.84 -10.11
N SER A 165 -13.91 8.73 -11.05
CA SER A 165 -14.47 8.60 -12.40
C SER A 165 -13.59 7.70 -13.26
N VAL A 166 -14.07 6.54 -13.65
CA VAL A 166 -13.39 5.64 -14.60
C VAL A 166 -13.22 6.30 -15.99
N ILE A 167 -14.08 7.25 -16.36
CA ILE A 167 -14.01 7.94 -17.65
C ILE A 167 -12.98 9.07 -17.64
N ALA A 168 -12.95 9.85 -16.55
CA ALA A 168 -12.01 10.99 -16.42
C ALA A 168 -10.63 10.54 -15.94
N GLY A 169 -10.52 9.34 -15.37
CA GLY A 169 -9.35 8.83 -14.69
C GLY A 169 -9.15 9.50 -13.32
N LEU A 170 -8.04 9.15 -12.68
CA LEU A 170 -7.65 9.69 -11.38
C LEU A 170 -7.35 11.19 -11.45
N THR A 171 -7.71 11.90 -10.40
CA THR A 171 -7.47 13.33 -10.24
C THR A 171 -6.81 13.64 -8.89
N PRO A 172 -6.16 14.81 -8.71
CA PRO A 172 -5.62 15.19 -7.41
C PRO A 172 -6.68 15.22 -6.28
N GLY A 173 -7.96 15.41 -6.62
CA GLY A 173 -9.08 15.40 -5.66
C GLY A 173 -9.31 14.03 -5.04
N ASP A 174 -9.01 12.95 -5.75
CA ASP A 174 -9.23 11.58 -5.29
C ASP A 174 -8.25 11.19 -4.19
N TYR A 175 -7.07 11.82 -4.15
CA TYR A 175 -6.08 11.61 -3.11
C TYR A 175 -6.65 11.75 -1.69
N SER A 176 -7.49 12.78 -1.45
CA SER A 176 -8.07 13.08 -0.14
C SER A 176 -9.60 12.95 -0.13
N SER A 177 -10.18 12.23 -1.09
CA SER A 177 -11.63 12.00 -1.13
C SER A 177 -12.12 11.33 0.16
N VAL A 178 -13.33 11.68 0.60
CA VAL A 178 -13.92 11.11 1.82
C VAL A 178 -14.28 9.64 1.56
N PRO A 179 -13.78 8.69 2.37
CA PRO A 179 -14.11 7.28 2.17
C PRO A 179 -15.57 6.98 2.52
N LEU A 180 -16.18 6.05 1.81
CA LEU A 180 -17.52 5.54 2.05
C LEU A 180 -17.54 4.49 3.17
N ALA A 181 -16.46 3.73 3.30
CA ALA A 181 -16.18 2.77 4.35
C ALA A 181 -14.66 2.54 4.43
N VAL A 182 -14.16 2.02 5.55
CA VAL A 182 -12.72 1.85 5.81
C VAL A 182 -12.45 0.48 6.43
N ARG A 183 -11.35 -0.14 6.04
CA ARG A 183 -10.79 -1.33 6.65
C ARG A 183 -9.31 -1.10 6.98
N ALA A 184 -8.85 -1.52 8.17
CA ALA A 184 -7.43 -1.51 8.52
C ALA A 184 -6.84 -2.93 8.48
N PHE A 185 -5.59 -3.05 8.06
CA PHE A 185 -4.79 -4.27 8.09
C PHE A 185 -3.30 -3.92 8.09
N ASP A 186 -2.43 -4.92 8.18
CA ASP A 186 -0.99 -4.71 8.12
C ASP A 186 -0.40 -5.47 6.93
N ILE A 187 0.63 -4.90 6.30
CA ILE A 187 1.51 -5.59 5.36
C ILE A 187 2.88 -5.74 6.01
N PHE A 188 3.44 -6.94 5.91
CA PHE A 188 4.74 -7.27 6.48
C PHE A 188 5.81 -7.36 5.40
N ASN A 189 7.05 -7.09 5.75
CA ASN A 189 8.17 -7.30 4.82
C ASN A 189 8.26 -8.76 4.31
N SER A 190 7.79 -9.73 5.11
CA SER A 190 7.69 -11.13 4.70
C SER A 190 6.66 -11.40 3.60
N ASP A 191 5.78 -10.44 3.30
CA ASP A 191 4.76 -10.55 2.26
C ASP A 191 5.31 -10.21 0.87
N ALA A 192 6.50 -9.62 0.80
CA ALA A 192 7.17 -9.36 -0.46
C ALA A 192 7.35 -10.64 -1.28
N GLY A 193 6.93 -10.61 -2.54
CA GLY A 193 6.91 -11.75 -3.46
C GLY A 193 5.78 -12.74 -3.20
N ARG A 194 4.68 -12.33 -2.53
CA ARG A 194 3.56 -13.21 -2.18
C ARG A 194 2.21 -12.52 -2.34
N ASP A 195 1.17 -13.37 -2.41
CA ASP A 195 -0.21 -12.93 -2.30
C ASP A 195 -0.56 -12.61 -0.85
N VAL A 196 -1.29 -11.50 -0.69
CA VAL A 196 -1.92 -11.08 0.58
C VAL A 196 -3.42 -11.04 0.35
N SER A 197 -4.16 -11.80 1.15
CA SER A 197 -5.62 -11.86 1.10
C SER A 197 -6.22 -11.02 2.24
N ILE A 198 -7.13 -10.11 1.89
CA ILE A 198 -7.74 -9.14 2.79
C ILE A 198 -9.25 -9.38 2.79
N ASP A 199 -9.84 -9.62 3.96
CA ASP A 199 -11.29 -9.65 4.11
C ASP A 199 -11.87 -8.25 3.88
N VAL A 200 -12.57 -8.08 2.76
CA VAL A 200 -13.25 -6.84 2.37
C VAL A 200 -14.77 -6.96 2.41
N THR A 201 -15.30 -7.98 3.06
CA THR A 201 -16.76 -8.22 3.19
C THR A 201 -17.51 -6.97 3.65
N PRO A 202 -17.06 -6.21 4.68
CA PRO A 202 -17.75 -4.99 5.09
C PRO A 202 -17.77 -3.89 4.01
N LEU A 203 -16.66 -3.75 3.25
CA LEU A 203 -16.56 -2.77 2.17
C LEU A 203 -17.46 -3.16 0.99
N MET A 204 -17.43 -4.44 0.58
CA MET A 204 -18.26 -4.95 -0.50
C MET A 204 -19.76 -4.87 -0.14
N THR A 205 -20.13 -5.18 1.10
CA THR A 205 -21.50 -5.00 1.60
C THR A 205 -21.92 -3.52 1.54
N ALA A 206 -21.00 -2.60 1.87
CA ALA A 206 -21.25 -1.17 1.80
C ALA A 206 -21.40 -0.68 0.35
N ALA A 207 -20.61 -1.21 -0.59
CA ALA A 207 -20.72 -0.92 -2.03
C ALA A 207 -22.07 -1.40 -2.58
N GLN A 208 -22.44 -2.64 -2.28
CA GLN A 208 -23.71 -3.25 -2.68
C GLN A 208 -24.92 -2.48 -2.13
N PHE A 209 -24.91 -2.10 -0.86
CA PHE A 209 -25.98 -1.31 -0.24
C PHE A 209 -26.16 0.05 -0.90
N ARG A 210 -25.10 0.65 -1.44
CA ARG A 210 -25.11 1.92 -2.15
C ARG A 210 -25.44 1.78 -3.64
N GLY A 211 -25.49 0.55 -4.15
CA GLY A 211 -25.74 0.27 -5.57
C GLY A 211 -24.60 0.78 -6.46
N LEU A 212 -23.35 0.65 -6.00
CA LEU A 212 -22.20 1.04 -6.79
C LEU A 212 -22.03 0.09 -7.98
N ALA A 213 -21.70 0.64 -9.14
CA ALA A 213 -21.39 -0.14 -10.34
C ALA A 213 -20.00 -0.77 -10.27
N ASP A 214 -19.10 -0.12 -9.51
CA ASP A 214 -17.72 -0.51 -9.36
C ASP A 214 -17.38 -0.64 -7.87
N PHE A 215 -16.54 -1.61 -7.53
CA PHE A 215 -15.90 -1.69 -6.21
C PHE A 215 -14.53 -1.03 -6.31
N GLN A 216 -14.48 0.25 -5.98
CA GLN A 216 -13.27 1.07 -6.06
C GLN A 216 -12.65 1.23 -4.68
N VAL A 217 -11.37 0.92 -4.58
CA VAL A 217 -10.65 1.04 -3.31
C VAL A 217 -9.41 1.91 -3.44
N ARG A 218 -9.11 2.64 -2.37
CA ARG A 218 -7.86 3.37 -2.18
C ARG A 218 -7.07 2.72 -1.06
N ILE A 219 -5.79 2.44 -1.31
CA ILE A 219 -4.85 1.86 -0.35
C ILE A 219 -3.89 2.97 0.07
N LEU A 220 -3.76 3.18 1.38
CA LEU A 220 -2.92 4.23 1.95
C LEU A 220 -2.35 3.81 3.31
N LEU A 221 -1.38 4.59 3.82
CA LEU A 221 -0.83 4.36 5.16
C LEU A 221 -1.89 4.50 6.24
N GLY A 222 -1.88 3.57 7.17
CA GLY A 222 -2.59 3.66 8.43
C GLY A 222 -1.90 4.60 9.43
N PRO A 223 -2.60 5.03 10.49
CA PRO A 223 -2.03 5.83 11.56
C PRO A 223 -1.09 5.04 12.48
#